data_266f2678f4927142960122e0b34a700a
#
_entry.id   266f2678f4927142960122e0b34a700a
#
_cell.length_a   1.000
_cell.length_b   1.000
_cell.length_c   1.000
_cell.angle_alpha   90.00
_cell.angle_beta   90.00
_cell.angle_gamma   90.00
#
_symmetry.space_group_name_H-M   'P 1'
#
loop_
_entity.id
_entity.type
_entity.pdbx_description
1 polymer ?
#
loop_
_entity_poly.entity_id
_entity_poly.type
_entity_poly.pdbx_seq_one_letter_code
_entity_poly.pdbx_strand_id
1 'polypeptide(L)'
;LVVFGEDSTQEDDKEYEDNLKNLPEYKSSLNVYQDSVTFNKKTISKQTATMYVPEKPKELSKYMGLYNRETGEKYELSDDGAIINEKLAKLLDAKVGDEIVMRDSENNPYKIKVDHIMENYSGHYVYLSPTYYDKVFGQKASYNAQLLNFKDNVDDEDKVAEKIMNNNKVTNVTLASKIR
;
A
#
# COMPACT_ATOMS: atom_id res chain seq x y z
N LEU A 1 7.48 2.94 4.38
CA LEU A 1 7.39 1.87 3.40
C LEU A 1 8.77 1.47 2.90
N VAL A 2 9.09 0.20 3.00
CA VAL A 2 10.33 -0.38 2.48
C VAL A 2 9.98 -1.19 1.25
N VAL A 3 10.59 -0.89 0.10
CA VAL A 3 10.37 -1.61 -1.15
C VAL A 3 11.55 -2.54 -1.41
N PHE A 4 11.27 -3.79 -1.75
CA PHE A 4 12.27 -4.80 -2.02
C PHE A 4 12.57 -4.93 -3.51
N GLY A 5 13.82 -5.29 -3.84
CA GLY A 5 14.22 -5.62 -5.20
C GLY A 5 13.75 -7.03 -5.60
N GLU A 6 13.55 -7.23 -6.90
CA GLU A 6 13.08 -8.51 -7.44
C GLU A 6 14.16 -9.61 -7.36
N ASP A 7 15.43 -9.23 -7.35
CA ASP A 7 16.56 -10.14 -7.46
C ASP A 7 17.18 -10.51 -6.11
N SER A 8 16.45 -10.32 -5.00
CA SER A 8 16.99 -10.67 -3.69
C SER A 8 17.12 -12.18 -3.53
N THR A 9 18.23 -12.60 -2.88
CA THR A 9 18.51 -14.00 -2.56
C THR A 9 17.95 -14.35 -1.19
N GLN A 10 17.92 -15.66 -0.84
CA GLN A 10 17.56 -16.09 0.51
C GLN A 10 18.52 -15.54 1.55
N GLU A 11 19.79 -15.40 1.20
CA GLU A 11 20.80 -14.80 2.07
C GLU A 11 20.51 -13.32 2.31
N ASP A 12 20.11 -12.58 1.28
CA ASP A 12 19.69 -11.19 1.40
C ASP A 12 18.46 -11.05 2.30
N ASP A 13 17.50 -11.95 2.16
CA ASP A 13 16.28 -11.97 2.99
C ASP A 13 16.63 -12.16 4.47
N LYS A 14 17.51 -13.11 4.77
CA LYS A 14 17.94 -13.38 6.13
C LYS A 14 18.71 -12.21 6.73
N GLU A 15 19.61 -11.62 5.97
CA GLU A 15 20.38 -10.45 6.40
C GLU A 15 19.45 -9.29 6.74
N TYR A 16 18.46 -9.04 5.89
CA TYR A 16 17.46 -8.00 6.13
C TYR A 16 16.69 -8.25 7.43
N GLU A 17 16.19 -9.46 7.64
CA GLU A 17 15.47 -9.81 8.86
C GLU A 17 16.34 -9.65 10.13
N ASP A 18 17.58 -10.11 10.07
CA ASP A 18 18.51 -9.99 11.19
C ASP A 18 18.82 -8.53 11.51
N ASN A 19 19.08 -7.72 10.49
CA ASN A 19 19.34 -6.29 10.65
C ASN A 19 18.13 -5.56 11.25
N LEU A 20 16.94 -5.92 10.80
CA LEU A 20 15.70 -5.31 11.30
C LEU A 20 15.47 -5.65 12.76
N LYS A 21 15.66 -6.91 13.15
CA LYS A 21 15.54 -7.35 14.55
C LYS A 21 16.58 -6.68 15.47
N ASN A 22 17.76 -6.39 14.95
CA ASN A 22 18.84 -5.74 15.69
C ASN A 22 18.73 -4.22 15.70
N LEU A 23 17.76 -3.66 14.99
CA LEU A 23 17.52 -2.22 14.96
C LEU A 23 16.74 -1.81 16.21
N PRO A 24 17.32 -0.99 17.13
CA PRO A 24 16.65 -0.65 18.39
C PRO A 24 15.31 0.05 18.21
N GLU A 25 15.15 0.80 17.12
CA GLU A 25 13.97 1.59 16.81
C GLU A 25 12.83 0.76 16.21
N TYR A 26 13.09 -0.48 15.84
CA TYR A 26 12.08 -1.36 15.21
C TYR A 26 11.00 -1.79 16.21
N LYS A 27 9.73 -1.65 15.80
CA LYS A 27 8.59 -2.11 16.59
C LYS A 27 7.88 -3.28 15.92
N SER A 28 7.43 -3.08 14.67
CA SER A 28 6.67 -4.09 13.96
C SER A 28 6.70 -3.87 12.45
N SER A 29 6.30 -4.87 11.70
CA SER A 29 6.21 -4.81 10.25
C SER A 29 4.98 -5.53 9.72
N LEU A 30 4.55 -5.13 8.53
CA LEU A 30 3.46 -5.76 7.79
C LEU A 30 3.87 -5.89 6.33
N ASN A 31 3.88 -7.11 5.81
CA ASN A 31 4.15 -7.34 4.39
C ASN A 31 3.00 -6.85 3.54
N VAL A 32 3.32 -6.17 2.45
CA VAL A 32 2.35 -5.70 1.47
C VAL A 32 2.85 -5.97 0.06
N TYR A 33 1.90 -6.18 -0.85
CA TYR A 33 2.18 -6.08 -2.27
C TYR A 33 1.82 -4.67 -2.72
N GLN A 34 2.75 -3.98 -3.35
CA GLN A 34 2.49 -2.67 -3.92
C GLN A 34 2.81 -2.67 -5.40
N ASP A 35 2.00 -2.00 -6.17
CA ASP A 35 2.22 -1.84 -7.61
C ASP A 35 1.54 -0.56 -8.10
N SER A 36 2.04 -0.04 -9.21
CA SER A 36 1.39 1.07 -9.90
C SER A 36 0.27 0.56 -10.79
N VAL A 37 -0.87 1.22 -10.71
CA VAL A 37 -2.03 0.95 -11.55
C VAL A 37 -2.50 2.24 -12.17
N THR A 38 -3.34 2.15 -13.20
CA THR A 38 -3.87 3.33 -13.86
C THR A 38 -5.37 3.27 -14.00
N PHE A 39 -5.97 4.46 -13.99
CA PHE A 39 -7.39 4.67 -14.23
C PHE A 39 -7.57 5.75 -15.29
N ASN A 40 -8.53 5.57 -16.18
CA ASN A 40 -8.93 6.62 -17.10
C ASN A 40 -10.42 6.52 -17.39
N LYS A 41 -11.03 7.66 -17.64
CA LYS A 41 -12.40 7.79 -18.14
C LYS A 41 -12.38 8.61 -19.43
N LYS A 42 -13.48 8.60 -20.20
CA LYS A 42 -13.58 9.33 -21.47
C LYS A 42 -13.26 10.82 -21.37
N THR A 43 -13.49 11.42 -20.20
CA THR A 43 -13.37 12.87 -19.98
C THR A 43 -12.14 13.30 -19.21
N ILE A 44 -11.33 12.35 -18.74
CA ILE A 44 -10.12 12.65 -17.96
C ILE A 44 -8.92 11.91 -18.54
N SER A 45 -7.75 12.51 -18.37
CA SER A 45 -6.50 11.86 -18.72
C SER A 45 -6.19 10.70 -17.76
N LYS A 46 -5.32 9.81 -18.21
CA LYS A 46 -4.84 8.67 -17.43
C LYS A 46 -4.28 9.11 -16.08
N GLN A 47 -4.78 8.53 -14.99
CA GLN A 47 -4.32 8.79 -13.63
C GLN A 47 -3.59 7.57 -13.08
N THR A 48 -2.41 7.79 -12.51
CA THR A 48 -1.64 6.73 -11.86
C THR A 48 -1.99 6.68 -10.38
N ALA A 49 -2.19 5.47 -9.87
CA ALA A 49 -2.44 5.22 -8.46
C ALA A 49 -1.49 4.13 -7.95
N THR A 50 -1.30 4.08 -6.65
CA THR A 50 -0.58 2.98 -6.01
C THR A 50 -1.58 2.01 -5.40
N MET A 51 -1.47 0.75 -5.77
CA MET A 51 -2.27 -0.32 -5.19
C MET A 51 -1.50 -0.97 -4.05
N TYR A 52 -2.18 -1.18 -2.92
CA TYR A 52 -1.64 -1.88 -1.76
C TYR A 52 -2.50 -3.09 -1.42
N VAL A 53 -1.84 -4.23 -1.23
CA VAL A 53 -2.48 -5.47 -0.76
C VAL A 53 -1.72 -5.94 0.49
N PRO A 54 -2.26 -5.71 1.70
CA PRO A 54 -1.60 -6.15 2.92
C PRO A 54 -1.78 -7.66 3.13
N GLU A 55 -0.71 -8.34 3.53
CA GLU A 55 -0.76 -9.78 3.81
C GLU A 55 -1.76 -10.10 4.93
N LYS A 56 -1.83 -9.23 5.94
CA LYS A 56 -2.76 -9.34 7.07
C LYS A 56 -3.62 -8.08 7.11
N PRO A 57 -4.77 -8.07 6.41
CA PRO A 57 -5.55 -6.84 6.25
C PRO A 57 -6.05 -6.24 7.56
N LYS A 58 -6.30 -7.06 8.58
CA LYS A 58 -6.73 -6.55 9.90
C LYS A 58 -5.64 -5.76 10.63
N GLU A 59 -4.38 -5.94 10.27
CA GLU A 59 -3.27 -5.21 10.87
C GLU A 59 -2.97 -3.88 10.18
N LEU A 60 -3.56 -3.64 9.02
CA LEU A 60 -3.28 -2.43 8.23
C LEU A 60 -3.53 -1.14 9.03
N SER A 61 -4.55 -1.12 9.88
CA SER A 61 -4.90 0.05 10.68
C SER A 61 -3.81 0.47 11.67
N LYS A 62 -2.88 -0.43 12.01
CA LYS A 62 -1.73 -0.12 12.86
C LYS A 62 -0.68 0.73 12.14
N TYR A 63 -0.72 0.74 10.80
CA TYR A 63 0.28 1.39 9.96
C TYR A 63 -0.30 2.59 9.20
N MET A 64 -1.54 2.51 8.77
CA MET A 64 -2.21 3.61 8.07
C MET A 64 -3.70 3.61 8.41
N GLY A 65 -4.25 4.80 8.61
CA GLY A 65 -5.66 4.96 8.95
C GLY A 65 -6.54 4.98 7.70
N LEU A 66 -7.48 4.06 7.63
CA LEU A 66 -8.51 4.03 6.60
C LEU A 66 -9.81 4.50 7.25
N TYR A 67 -10.17 5.78 7.08
CA TYR A 67 -11.34 6.33 7.75
C TYR A 67 -12.10 7.34 6.88
N ASN A 68 -13.37 7.53 7.22
CA ASN A 68 -14.21 8.53 6.60
C ASN A 68 -13.92 9.90 7.22
N ARG A 69 -13.74 10.90 6.37
CA ARG A 69 -13.41 12.26 6.78
C ARG A 69 -14.48 12.93 7.65
N GLU A 70 -15.74 12.73 7.25
CA GLU A 70 -16.85 13.42 7.89
C GLU A 70 -17.29 12.78 9.19
N THR A 71 -17.33 11.45 9.22
CA THR A 71 -17.84 10.69 10.36
C THR A 71 -16.76 10.18 11.30
N GLY A 72 -15.50 10.12 10.84
CA GLY A 72 -14.41 9.50 11.57
C GLY A 72 -14.48 7.98 11.61
N GLU A 73 -15.46 7.37 10.92
CA GLU A 73 -15.62 5.93 10.88
C GLU A 73 -14.39 5.28 10.25
N LYS A 74 -13.84 4.27 10.93
CA LYS A 74 -12.72 3.49 10.43
C LYS A 74 -13.21 2.35 9.55
N TYR A 75 -12.54 2.14 8.43
CA TYR A 75 -12.88 1.07 7.51
C TYR A 75 -11.90 -0.07 7.60
N GLU A 76 -12.41 -1.28 7.42
CA GLU A 76 -11.62 -2.49 7.24
C GLU A 76 -11.75 -2.97 5.80
N LEU A 77 -10.69 -3.60 5.29
CA LEU A 77 -10.74 -4.20 3.96
C LEU A 77 -11.67 -5.41 3.97
N SER A 78 -12.60 -5.44 3.04
CA SER A 78 -13.49 -6.58 2.82
C SER A 78 -12.99 -7.44 1.66
N ASP A 79 -13.60 -8.60 1.49
CA ASP A 79 -13.31 -9.50 0.38
C ASP A 79 -14.21 -9.23 -0.85
N ASP A 80 -15.02 -8.17 -0.80
CA ASP A 80 -16.02 -7.87 -1.82
C ASP A 80 -15.78 -6.56 -2.58
N GLY A 81 -14.76 -5.81 -2.22
CA GLY A 81 -14.46 -4.54 -2.88
C GLY A 81 -13.18 -3.91 -2.40
N ALA A 82 -12.81 -2.81 -3.05
CA ALA A 82 -11.63 -2.03 -2.77
C ALA A 82 -11.97 -0.77 -1.98
N ILE A 83 -10.97 -0.26 -1.25
CA ILE A 83 -11.04 1.08 -0.66
C ILE A 83 -10.20 2.00 -1.52
N ILE A 84 -10.75 3.11 -1.96
CA ILE A 84 -10.02 4.15 -2.70
C ILE A 84 -10.05 5.45 -1.90
N ASN A 85 -9.10 6.35 -2.19
CA ASN A 85 -9.10 7.63 -1.52
C ASN A 85 -10.02 8.65 -2.23
N GLU A 86 -10.41 9.70 -1.50
CA GLU A 86 -11.34 10.73 -1.98
C GLU A 86 -10.86 11.41 -3.27
N LYS A 87 -9.59 11.69 -3.36
CA LYS A 87 -9.03 12.39 -4.52
C LYS A 87 -9.20 11.56 -5.80
N LEU A 88 -8.95 10.26 -5.73
CA LEU A 88 -9.16 9.35 -6.85
C LEU A 88 -10.65 9.22 -7.17
N ALA A 89 -11.48 9.08 -6.14
CA ALA A 89 -12.94 8.98 -6.32
C ALA A 89 -13.52 10.20 -7.04
N LYS A 90 -13.09 11.40 -6.68
CA LYS A 90 -13.53 12.65 -7.32
C LYS A 90 -13.13 12.68 -8.79
N LEU A 91 -11.89 12.33 -9.11
CA LEU A 91 -11.40 12.32 -10.48
C LEU A 91 -12.19 11.33 -11.37
N LEU A 92 -12.54 10.17 -10.80
CA LEU A 92 -13.29 9.14 -11.51
C LEU A 92 -14.80 9.35 -11.46
N ASP A 93 -15.28 10.33 -10.70
CA ASP A 93 -16.70 10.50 -10.38
C ASP A 93 -17.30 9.19 -9.86
N ALA A 94 -16.57 8.53 -8.96
CA ALA A 94 -16.93 7.23 -8.42
C ALA A 94 -17.52 7.37 -7.03
N LYS A 95 -18.52 6.54 -6.76
CA LYS A 95 -19.21 6.45 -5.47
C LYS A 95 -19.12 5.04 -4.91
N VAL A 96 -19.36 4.89 -3.63
CA VAL A 96 -19.46 3.57 -3.01
C VAL A 96 -20.51 2.74 -3.74
N GLY A 97 -20.16 1.52 -4.11
CA GLY A 97 -20.99 0.62 -4.89
C GLY A 97 -20.69 0.63 -6.38
N ASP A 98 -20.01 1.64 -6.88
CA ASP A 98 -19.65 1.72 -8.29
C ASP A 98 -18.56 0.72 -8.66
N GLU A 99 -18.58 0.30 -9.91
CA GLU A 99 -17.53 -0.50 -10.52
C GLU A 99 -16.64 0.41 -11.35
N ILE A 100 -15.33 0.32 -11.13
CA ILE A 100 -14.34 1.11 -11.87
C ILE A 100 -13.34 0.17 -12.55
N VAL A 101 -12.71 0.63 -13.62
CA VAL A 101 -11.73 -0.16 -14.37
C VAL A 101 -10.32 0.29 -14.00
N MET A 102 -9.57 -0.65 -13.46
CA MET A 102 -8.17 -0.49 -13.08
C MET A 102 -7.30 -1.23 -14.10
N ARG A 103 -6.21 -0.61 -14.53
CA ARG A 103 -5.30 -1.24 -15.49
C ARG A 103 -3.92 -1.45 -14.85
N ASP A 104 -3.32 -2.60 -15.15
CA ASP A 104 -1.96 -2.91 -14.72
C ASP A 104 -0.91 -2.25 -15.65
N SER A 105 0.37 -2.53 -15.41
CA SER A 105 1.47 -1.97 -16.20
C SER A 105 1.48 -2.43 -17.66
N GLU A 106 0.83 -3.54 -17.96
CA GLU A 106 0.67 -4.05 -19.33
C GLU A 106 -0.63 -3.60 -19.99
N ASN A 107 -1.34 -2.68 -19.33
CA ASN A 107 -2.61 -2.12 -19.78
C ASN A 107 -3.78 -3.11 -19.79
N ASN A 108 -3.67 -4.21 -19.06
CA ASN A 108 -4.77 -5.16 -18.90
C ASN A 108 -5.85 -4.58 -17.98
N PRO A 109 -7.13 -4.61 -18.36
CA PRO A 109 -8.20 -4.04 -17.55
C PRO A 109 -8.73 -5.03 -16.52
N TYR A 110 -9.02 -4.51 -15.32
CA TYR A 110 -9.64 -5.25 -14.23
C TYR A 110 -10.76 -4.41 -13.64
N LYS A 111 -11.93 -5.02 -13.49
CA LYS A 111 -13.07 -4.35 -12.84
C LYS A 111 -12.99 -4.54 -11.36
N ILE A 112 -13.07 -3.44 -10.60
CA ILE A 112 -13.12 -3.49 -9.15
C ILE A 112 -14.30 -2.68 -8.64
N LYS A 113 -14.91 -3.15 -7.55
CA LYS A 113 -16.01 -2.47 -6.89
C LYS A 113 -15.48 -1.56 -5.81
N VAL A 114 -16.00 -0.36 -5.72
CA VAL A 114 -15.67 0.59 -4.66
C VAL A 114 -16.50 0.24 -3.42
N ASP A 115 -15.82 -0.21 -2.37
CA ASP A 115 -16.45 -0.60 -1.11
C ASP A 115 -16.52 0.57 -0.12
N HIS A 116 -15.43 1.32 0.00
CA HIS A 116 -15.35 2.53 0.82
C HIS A 116 -14.45 3.56 0.16
N ILE A 117 -14.71 4.82 0.51
CA ILE A 117 -13.87 5.96 0.10
C ILE A 117 -13.31 6.59 1.37
N MET A 118 -11.97 6.61 1.47
CA MET A 118 -11.27 7.09 2.64
C MET A 118 -10.67 8.47 2.42
N GLU A 119 -10.45 9.18 3.52
CA GLU A 119 -9.71 10.43 3.50
C GLU A 119 -8.22 10.17 3.22
N ASN A 120 -7.66 10.97 2.31
CA ASN A 120 -6.22 11.06 2.11
C ASN A 120 -5.92 12.40 1.43
N TYR A 121 -4.87 13.06 1.88
CA TYR A 121 -4.53 14.41 1.44
C TYR A 121 -3.70 14.49 0.18
N SER A 122 -3.01 13.42 -0.21
CA SER A 122 -2.13 13.43 -1.37
C SER A 122 -2.14 12.10 -2.09
N GLY A 123 -1.88 12.16 -3.41
CA GLY A 123 -1.77 10.96 -4.24
C GLY A 123 -3.09 10.25 -4.50
N HIS A 124 -2.99 9.13 -5.20
CA HIS A 124 -4.10 8.25 -5.52
C HIS A 124 -3.78 6.84 -5.03
N TYR A 125 -4.67 6.25 -4.27
CA TYR A 125 -4.44 4.95 -3.63
C TYR A 125 -5.63 4.03 -3.76
N VAL A 126 -5.33 2.74 -3.92
CA VAL A 126 -6.32 1.66 -3.96
C VAL A 126 -5.85 0.57 -3.01
N TYR A 127 -6.73 0.13 -2.13
CA TYR A 127 -6.42 -0.92 -1.14
C TYR A 127 -7.34 -2.11 -1.37
N LEU A 128 -6.76 -3.31 -1.47
CA LEU A 128 -7.49 -4.56 -1.64
C LEU A 128 -7.03 -5.56 -0.57
N SER A 129 -7.97 -6.38 -0.07
CA SER A 129 -7.58 -7.55 0.71
C SER A 129 -6.89 -8.58 -0.18
N PRO A 130 -6.08 -9.49 0.38
CA PRO A 130 -5.49 -10.57 -0.42
C PRO A 130 -6.53 -11.44 -1.13
N THR A 131 -7.64 -11.70 -0.46
CA THR A 131 -8.74 -12.51 -1.02
C THR A 131 -9.39 -11.79 -2.20
N TYR A 132 -9.67 -10.50 -2.05
CA TYR A 132 -10.25 -9.72 -3.14
C TYR A 132 -9.27 -9.57 -4.31
N TYR A 133 -7.98 -9.36 -4.03
CA TYR A 133 -6.94 -9.35 -5.07
C TYR A 133 -6.94 -10.65 -5.88
N ASP A 134 -6.99 -11.80 -5.21
CA ASP A 134 -7.04 -13.11 -5.87
C ASP A 134 -8.28 -13.24 -6.77
N LYS A 135 -9.44 -12.79 -6.31
CA LYS A 135 -10.67 -12.79 -7.10
C LYS A 135 -10.54 -11.93 -8.37
N VAL A 136 -9.93 -10.76 -8.25
CA VAL A 136 -9.81 -9.81 -9.36
C VAL A 136 -8.74 -10.23 -10.36
N PHE A 137 -7.57 -10.64 -9.89
CA PHE A 137 -6.41 -10.94 -10.74
C PHE A 137 -6.25 -12.41 -11.09
N GLY A 138 -6.95 -13.31 -10.39
CA GLY A 138 -6.85 -14.75 -10.61
C GLY A 138 -5.53 -15.35 -10.16
N GLN A 139 -4.81 -14.69 -9.28
CA GLN A 139 -3.55 -15.15 -8.72
C GLN A 139 -3.32 -14.52 -7.35
N LYS A 140 -2.50 -15.17 -6.54
CA LYS A 140 -2.14 -14.65 -5.22
C LYS A 140 -1.15 -13.51 -5.32
N ALA A 141 -1.27 -12.53 -4.43
CA ALA A 141 -0.34 -11.42 -4.34
C ALA A 141 1.06 -11.92 -3.93
N SER A 142 2.09 -11.34 -4.55
CA SER A 142 3.48 -11.59 -4.19
C SER A 142 4.00 -10.37 -3.44
N TYR A 143 4.28 -10.51 -2.16
CA TYR A 143 4.62 -9.37 -1.30
C TYR A 143 6.01 -8.85 -1.61
N ASN A 144 6.10 -7.60 -2.02
CA ASN A 144 7.32 -6.94 -2.49
C ASN A 144 7.73 -5.74 -1.65
N ALA A 145 7.05 -5.51 -0.53
CA ALA A 145 7.32 -4.35 0.32
C ALA A 145 6.89 -4.63 1.75
N GLN A 146 7.31 -3.76 2.66
CA GLN A 146 6.87 -3.80 4.07
C GLN A 146 6.51 -2.41 4.56
N LEU A 147 5.44 -2.34 5.33
CA LEU A 147 5.16 -1.20 6.19
C LEU A 147 5.83 -1.45 7.53
N LEU A 148 6.54 -0.46 8.06
CA LEU A 148 7.22 -0.57 9.35
C LEU A 148 6.66 0.46 10.32
N ASN A 149 6.56 0.06 11.59
CA ASN A 149 6.37 0.96 12.71
C ASN A 149 7.65 1.00 13.54
N PHE A 150 8.03 2.18 13.96
CA PHE A 150 9.12 2.40 14.87
C PHE A 150 8.59 2.60 16.29
N LYS A 151 9.45 2.37 17.27
CA LYS A 151 9.15 2.67 18.67
C LYS A 151 8.99 4.18 18.85
N ASP A 152 8.28 4.58 19.89
CA ASP A 152 8.16 5.99 20.25
C ASP A 152 9.55 6.57 20.57
N ASN A 153 9.71 7.88 20.39
CA ASN A 153 10.94 8.61 20.70
C ASN A 153 12.13 8.28 19.79
N VAL A 154 11.86 8.03 18.50
CA VAL A 154 12.93 7.97 17.49
C VAL A 154 13.41 9.39 17.21
N ASP A 155 14.67 9.67 17.55
CA ASP A 155 15.26 11.01 17.42
C ASP A 155 15.52 11.41 15.97
N ASP A 156 15.90 10.44 15.13
CA ASP A 156 16.27 10.71 13.74
C ASP A 156 15.82 9.57 12.84
N GLU A 157 14.62 9.74 12.25
CA GLU A 157 14.04 8.76 11.33
C GLU A 157 14.86 8.62 10.04
N ASP A 158 15.51 9.68 9.58
CA ASP A 158 16.34 9.64 8.38
C ASP A 158 17.53 8.71 8.55
N LYS A 159 18.15 8.70 9.73
CA LYS A 159 19.25 7.77 10.04
C LYS A 159 18.77 6.32 10.09
N VAL A 160 17.58 6.09 10.65
CA VAL A 160 16.97 4.76 10.67
C VAL A 160 16.72 4.29 9.24
N ALA A 161 16.17 5.15 8.38
CA ALA A 161 15.94 4.84 6.98
C ALA A 161 17.25 4.51 6.25
N GLU A 162 18.33 5.24 6.51
CA GLU A 162 19.65 4.95 5.92
C GLU A 162 20.16 3.57 6.32
N LYS A 163 19.99 3.18 7.58
CA LYS A 163 20.37 1.85 8.06
C LYS A 163 19.57 0.75 7.36
N ILE A 164 18.28 0.97 7.13
CA ILE A 164 17.42 0.02 6.43
C ILE A 164 17.81 -0.06 4.95
N MET A 165 18.11 1.08 4.31
CA MET A 165 18.57 1.13 2.92
C MET A 165 19.87 0.37 2.70
N ASN A 166 20.70 0.22 3.72
CA ASN A 166 22.00 -0.45 3.63
C ASN A 166 21.86 -1.99 3.65
N ASN A 167 20.89 -2.51 2.92
CA ASN A 167 20.65 -3.94 2.74
C ASN A 167 20.44 -4.21 1.25
N ASN A 168 21.01 -5.31 0.76
CA ASN A 168 20.91 -5.68 -0.66
C ASN A 168 19.46 -5.94 -1.10
N LYS A 169 18.60 -6.36 -0.17
CA LYS A 169 17.19 -6.61 -0.46
C LYS A 169 16.40 -5.32 -0.73
N VAL A 170 16.82 -4.19 -0.16
CA VAL A 170 16.05 -2.94 -0.16
C VAL A 170 16.44 -2.07 -1.35
N THR A 171 15.44 -1.62 -2.11
CA THR A 171 15.62 -0.67 -3.22
C THR A 171 15.20 0.74 -2.86
N ASN A 172 14.25 0.90 -1.95
CA ASN A 172 13.76 2.22 -1.55
C ASN A 172 13.14 2.19 -0.15
N VAL A 173 13.25 3.31 0.56
CA VAL A 173 12.58 3.54 1.84
C VAL A 173 11.91 4.91 1.79
N THR A 174 10.61 4.95 2.08
CA THR A 174 9.83 6.18 2.15
C THR A 174 9.27 6.35 3.56
N LEU A 175 9.54 7.50 4.17
CA LEU A 175 9.03 7.84 5.50
C LEU A 175 7.65 8.47 5.40
N ALA A 176 6.72 8.06 6.29
CA ALA A 176 5.35 8.56 6.29
C ALA A 176 5.28 10.09 6.49
N SER A 177 6.18 10.63 7.31
CA SER A 177 6.27 12.07 7.58
C SER A 177 6.60 12.90 6.33
N LYS A 178 7.12 12.28 5.26
CA LYS A 178 7.50 12.95 4.00
C LYS A 178 6.51 12.71 2.85
N ILE A 179 5.47 11.93 3.08
CA ILE A 179 4.42 11.66 2.10
C ILE A 179 3.31 12.72 2.12
N ARG A 180 3.27 13.52 3.18
CA ARG A 180 2.25 14.56 3.38
C ARG A 180 2.38 15.74 2.43
#